data_abb51278c14bdc9a0e8e09e1cb0bfb26
#
_entry.id   abb51278c14bdc9a0e8e09e1cb0bfb26
#
_cell.length_a   1.000
_cell.length_b   1.000
_cell.length_c   1.000
_cell.angle_alpha   90.00
_cell.angle_beta   90.00
_cell.angle_gamma   90.00
#
_symmetry.space_group_name_H-M   'P 1'
#
loop_
_entity.id
_entity.type
_entity.pdbx_description
1 polymer ?
#
loop_
_entity_poly.entity_id
_entity_poly.type
_entity_poly.pdbx_seq_one_letter_code
_entity_poly.pdbx_strand_id
1 'polypeptide(L)'
;MTAVRDRLREGDGVSVGNEVIPPGLANAASMVAIPLVGRDELIGVFSVESETAAMFDDADLGLIEAVANQAGLAIQNARLLRAEKERRAELEQANARLTTWNEASARFVPYELLEILGHRELPDVRRGDSAHKLMSAFFSDIRGYTTIVESQGAQENFDFINEYLGHMEVPIRDHSGIIESYHGDGILALFGGPPEDALHAAVDSMRALAAYNSERAARGLPVLRIGIGIDTGWLMLGTMGARRLAASVIGDAANTACRVEGATKLYGASVLITEHTQGGLADASAWRMRPVDKVRPKGKQNPVMLFEVLDGLPEAECSGKLESQAVFGEGWQLYQSGRPGDALVCFAEALRRCPSDRAAQLYVGRCWQLIEHGVPDGWDGVMDLTTK
;
A
#
# COMPACT_ATOMS: atom_id res chain seq x y z
N MET A 1 34.41 -30.43 -46.55
CA MET A 1 33.74 -31.56 -47.23
C MET A 1 33.65 -31.17 -48.68
N THR A 2 34.15 -31.99 -49.55
CA THR A 2 34.29 -31.71 -50.98
C THR A 2 33.00 -32.06 -51.72
N ALA A 3 32.65 -31.30 -52.74
CA ALA A 3 31.58 -31.65 -53.66
C ALA A 3 31.78 -33.05 -54.24
N VAL A 4 30.74 -33.86 -54.29
CA VAL A 4 30.78 -35.17 -54.88
C VAL A 4 30.09 -35.13 -56.23
N ARG A 5 30.82 -35.46 -57.27
CA ARG A 5 30.35 -35.59 -58.67
C ARG A 5 30.24 -37.07 -58.97
N ASP A 6 29.11 -37.57 -59.40
CA ASP A 6 28.95 -38.96 -59.74
C ASP A 6 28.16 -39.12 -61.04
N ARG A 7 28.48 -40.19 -61.80
CA ARG A 7 27.65 -40.67 -62.89
C ARG A 7 26.65 -41.63 -62.30
N LEU A 8 25.39 -41.21 -62.30
CA LEU A 8 24.34 -42.07 -61.81
C LEU A 8 24.05 -43.20 -62.78
N ARG A 9 23.89 -44.42 -62.24
CA ARG A 9 23.21 -45.54 -62.90
C ARG A 9 21.74 -45.49 -62.40
N GLU A 10 20.85 -46.08 -63.18
CA GLU A 10 19.41 -46.05 -62.86
C GLU A 10 19.18 -46.57 -61.42
N GLY A 11 18.64 -45.74 -60.54
CA GLY A 11 18.37 -46.04 -59.14
C GLY A 11 19.47 -45.75 -58.11
N ASP A 12 20.68 -45.34 -58.55
CA ASP A 12 21.80 -45.01 -57.64
C ASP A 12 21.67 -43.56 -57.09
N GLY A 13 22.00 -43.40 -55.82
CA GLY A 13 22.06 -42.07 -55.15
C GLY A 13 23.49 -41.65 -54.90
N VAL A 14 23.70 -40.38 -54.52
CA VAL A 14 25.02 -39.83 -54.17
C VAL A 14 25.23 -39.85 -52.67
N SER A 15 26.36 -40.39 -52.21
CA SER A 15 26.70 -40.43 -50.80
C SER A 15 27.28 -39.09 -50.31
N VAL A 16 26.67 -38.48 -49.33
CA VAL A 16 27.16 -37.29 -48.62
C VAL A 16 27.32 -37.63 -47.15
N GLY A 17 28.55 -37.85 -46.71
CA GLY A 17 28.80 -38.39 -45.39
C GLY A 17 28.32 -39.82 -45.27
N ASN A 18 27.41 -40.10 -44.32
CA ASN A 18 26.80 -41.41 -44.09
C ASN A 18 25.41 -41.57 -44.75
N GLU A 19 24.93 -40.56 -45.45
CA GLU A 19 23.62 -40.57 -46.08
C GLU A 19 23.71 -40.74 -47.58
N VAL A 20 22.85 -41.55 -48.15
CA VAL A 20 22.67 -41.72 -49.59
C VAL A 20 21.48 -40.86 -50.02
N ILE A 21 21.76 -39.92 -50.91
CA ILE A 21 20.73 -39.03 -51.44
C ILE A 21 20.25 -39.60 -52.76
N PRO A 22 19.01 -40.07 -52.84
CA PRO A 22 18.46 -40.57 -54.09
C PRO A 22 18.20 -39.39 -55.06
N PRO A 23 18.27 -39.63 -56.38
CA PRO A 23 17.90 -38.59 -57.36
C PRO A 23 16.42 -38.25 -57.24
N GLY A 24 16.12 -36.93 -57.35
CA GLY A 24 14.77 -36.40 -57.39
C GLY A 24 14.11 -36.55 -58.77
N LEU A 25 14.92 -36.55 -59.85
CA LEU A 25 14.46 -36.80 -61.24
C LEU A 25 14.49 -38.30 -61.54
N ALA A 26 13.38 -38.87 -62.08
CA ALA A 26 13.27 -40.29 -62.37
C ALA A 26 14.29 -40.77 -63.43
N ASN A 27 14.77 -39.90 -64.34
CA ASN A 27 15.69 -40.21 -65.44
C ASN A 27 17.04 -39.46 -65.24
N ALA A 28 17.42 -39.13 -64.04
CA ALA A 28 18.72 -38.44 -63.81
C ALA A 28 19.87 -39.32 -64.29
N ALA A 29 20.69 -38.76 -65.21
CA ALA A 29 21.89 -39.39 -65.79
C ALA A 29 23.20 -38.81 -65.20
N SER A 30 23.14 -37.63 -64.55
CA SER A 30 24.21 -37.02 -63.76
C SER A 30 23.68 -36.21 -62.60
N MET A 31 24.40 -36.19 -61.53
CA MET A 31 24.06 -35.46 -60.29
C MET A 31 25.28 -34.87 -59.62
N VAL A 32 25.15 -33.66 -59.11
CA VAL A 32 26.12 -33.01 -58.21
C VAL A 32 25.42 -32.75 -56.88
N ALA A 33 26.01 -33.24 -55.78
CA ALA A 33 25.50 -33.01 -54.42
C ALA A 33 26.55 -32.29 -53.57
N ILE A 34 26.17 -31.18 -52.97
CA ILE A 34 27.04 -30.33 -52.16
C ILE A 34 26.47 -30.23 -50.77
N PRO A 35 27.22 -30.59 -49.74
CA PRO A 35 26.78 -30.43 -48.37
C PRO A 35 26.64 -28.94 -47.99
N LEU A 36 25.50 -28.56 -47.49
CA LEU A 36 25.26 -27.25 -46.85
C LEU A 36 25.74 -27.36 -45.41
N VAL A 37 26.92 -26.78 -45.14
CA VAL A 37 27.52 -26.83 -43.79
C VAL A 37 27.29 -25.51 -43.07
N GLY A 38 26.72 -25.56 -41.85
CA GLY A 38 26.75 -24.46 -40.92
C GLY A 38 28.08 -24.36 -40.19
N ARG A 39 28.14 -23.71 -39.03
CA ARG A 39 29.42 -23.50 -38.30
C ARG A 39 30.19 -24.78 -38.04
N ASP A 40 29.54 -25.90 -37.74
CA ASP A 40 30.17 -27.21 -37.56
C ASP A 40 29.18 -28.37 -37.78
N GLU A 41 28.02 -28.12 -38.38
CA GLU A 41 26.94 -29.08 -38.55
C GLU A 41 26.44 -29.11 -39.98
N LEU A 42 26.09 -30.29 -40.48
CA LEU A 42 25.44 -30.49 -41.78
C LEU A 42 23.99 -29.99 -41.69
N ILE A 43 23.68 -28.89 -42.33
CA ILE A 43 22.34 -28.28 -42.36
C ILE A 43 21.41 -28.95 -43.34
N GLY A 44 21.99 -29.48 -44.44
CA GLY A 44 21.28 -30.10 -45.53
C GLY A 44 22.22 -30.43 -46.70
N VAL A 45 21.64 -30.81 -47.81
CA VAL A 45 22.39 -31.05 -49.06
C VAL A 45 21.71 -30.29 -50.19
N PHE A 46 22.54 -29.63 -51.03
CA PHE A 46 22.11 -29.00 -52.24
C PHE A 46 22.44 -29.90 -53.41
N SER A 47 21.46 -30.35 -54.16
CA SER A 47 21.66 -31.23 -55.31
C SER A 47 21.19 -30.58 -56.61
N VAL A 48 21.92 -30.81 -57.66
CA VAL A 48 21.58 -30.42 -59.05
C VAL A 48 21.65 -31.65 -59.92
N GLU A 49 20.65 -31.90 -60.70
CA GLU A 49 20.45 -33.13 -61.48
C GLU A 49 20.22 -32.80 -62.94
N SER A 50 20.66 -33.70 -63.85
CA SER A 50 20.42 -33.63 -65.30
C SER A 50 20.11 -35.02 -65.89
N GLU A 51 19.23 -35.05 -66.90
CA GLU A 51 18.96 -36.23 -67.70
C GLU A 51 20.07 -36.55 -68.72
N THR A 52 21.05 -35.62 -68.91
CA THR A 52 22.16 -35.78 -69.77
C THR A 52 23.38 -36.31 -69.00
N ALA A 53 23.97 -37.40 -69.46
CA ALA A 53 25.16 -37.94 -68.79
C ALA A 53 26.38 -36.99 -68.95
N ALA A 54 27.15 -36.85 -67.83
CA ALA A 54 28.35 -35.99 -67.75
C ALA A 54 28.06 -34.51 -68.10
N MET A 55 26.93 -33.99 -67.75
CA MET A 55 26.52 -32.61 -68.04
C MET A 55 27.33 -31.56 -67.32
N PHE A 56 27.86 -31.86 -66.15
CA PHE A 56 28.53 -30.88 -65.28
C PHE A 56 30.02 -30.93 -65.45
N ASP A 57 30.66 -29.83 -65.84
CA ASP A 57 32.09 -29.66 -65.87
C ASP A 57 32.66 -29.02 -64.61
N ASP A 58 34.00 -28.75 -64.57
CA ASP A 58 34.65 -28.16 -63.39
C ASP A 58 34.27 -26.70 -63.17
N ALA A 59 33.89 -25.97 -64.23
CA ALA A 59 33.34 -24.62 -64.06
C ALA A 59 31.96 -24.60 -63.50
N ASP A 60 31.08 -25.54 -63.88
CA ASP A 60 29.76 -25.77 -63.34
C ASP A 60 29.81 -26.13 -61.84
N LEU A 61 30.79 -27.00 -61.50
CA LEU A 61 31.00 -27.38 -60.10
C LEU A 61 31.32 -26.16 -59.21
N GLY A 62 32.22 -25.27 -59.71
CA GLY A 62 32.57 -24.04 -58.97
C GLY A 62 31.37 -23.11 -58.76
N LEU A 63 30.52 -23.00 -59.79
CA LEU A 63 29.30 -22.19 -59.67
C LEU A 63 28.28 -22.80 -58.72
N ILE A 64 28.05 -24.12 -58.80
CA ILE A 64 27.11 -24.85 -57.94
C ILE A 64 27.57 -24.80 -56.46
N GLU A 65 28.89 -24.93 -56.19
CA GLU A 65 29.47 -24.75 -54.86
C GLU A 65 29.26 -23.34 -54.30
N ALA A 66 29.45 -22.30 -55.10
CA ALA A 66 29.22 -20.93 -54.67
C ALA A 66 27.75 -20.69 -54.31
N VAL A 67 26.81 -21.19 -55.11
CA VAL A 67 25.38 -21.10 -54.84
C VAL A 67 25.00 -21.90 -53.59
N ALA A 68 25.51 -23.11 -53.43
CA ALA A 68 25.27 -23.95 -52.27
C ALA A 68 25.78 -23.29 -50.98
N ASN A 69 26.97 -22.72 -50.98
CA ASN A 69 27.53 -21.99 -49.85
C ASN A 69 26.68 -20.77 -49.48
N GLN A 70 26.21 -20.02 -50.49
CA GLN A 70 25.34 -18.86 -50.26
C GLN A 70 23.98 -19.27 -49.71
N ALA A 71 23.41 -20.35 -50.20
CA ALA A 71 22.15 -20.94 -49.68
C ALA A 71 22.32 -21.42 -48.23
N GLY A 72 23.42 -22.10 -47.92
CA GLY A 72 23.74 -22.55 -46.56
C GLY A 72 23.80 -21.40 -45.56
N LEU A 73 24.52 -20.32 -45.93
CA LEU A 73 24.56 -19.09 -45.11
C LEU A 73 23.19 -18.44 -44.92
N ALA A 74 22.39 -18.35 -45.98
CA ALA A 74 21.06 -17.78 -45.92
C ALA A 74 20.12 -18.59 -45.02
N ILE A 75 20.15 -19.92 -45.12
CA ILE A 75 19.36 -20.81 -44.25
C ILE A 75 19.80 -20.67 -42.80
N GLN A 76 21.11 -20.63 -42.54
CA GLN A 76 21.63 -20.48 -41.18
C GLN A 76 21.19 -19.14 -40.56
N ASN A 77 21.34 -18.03 -41.31
CA ASN A 77 20.92 -16.71 -40.88
C ASN A 77 19.40 -16.67 -40.58
N ALA A 78 18.59 -17.28 -41.45
CA ALA A 78 17.15 -17.36 -41.25
C ALA A 78 16.78 -18.15 -39.96
N ARG A 79 17.47 -19.27 -39.68
CA ARG A 79 17.29 -20.05 -38.44
C ARG A 79 17.66 -19.23 -37.19
N LEU A 80 18.81 -18.54 -37.23
CA LEU A 80 19.29 -17.70 -36.13
C LEU A 80 18.32 -16.54 -35.86
N LEU A 81 17.87 -15.84 -36.89
CA LEU A 81 16.88 -14.75 -36.76
C LEU A 81 15.55 -15.25 -36.22
N ARG A 82 15.12 -16.45 -36.59
CA ARG A 82 13.90 -17.05 -36.08
C ARG A 82 14.04 -17.38 -34.58
N ALA A 83 15.14 -18.04 -34.20
CA ALA A 83 15.40 -18.38 -32.79
C ALA A 83 15.55 -17.12 -31.93
N GLU A 84 16.17 -16.06 -32.45
CA GLU A 84 16.27 -14.78 -31.76
C GLU A 84 14.88 -14.13 -31.53
N LYS A 85 14.03 -14.11 -32.56
CA LYS A 85 12.68 -13.60 -32.47
C LYS A 85 11.83 -14.38 -31.45
N GLU A 86 11.92 -15.72 -31.47
CA GLU A 86 11.20 -16.58 -30.53
C GLU A 86 11.66 -16.29 -29.08
N ARG A 87 12.98 -16.25 -28.86
CA ARG A 87 13.55 -15.93 -27.54
C ARG A 87 13.18 -14.53 -27.05
N ARG A 88 13.17 -13.55 -27.95
CA ARG A 88 12.77 -12.18 -27.61
C ARG A 88 11.29 -12.13 -27.19
N ALA A 89 10.41 -12.81 -27.92
CA ALA A 89 9.00 -12.88 -27.57
C ALA A 89 8.76 -13.57 -26.20
N GLU A 90 9.52 -14.64 -25.89
CA GLU A 90 9.48 -15.30 -24.58
C GLU A 90 9.92 -14.37 -23.45
N LEU A 91 11.01 -13.59 -23.66
CA LEU A 91 11.49 -12.62 -22.68
C LEU A 91 10.49 -11.48 -22.46
N GLU A 92 9.89 -10.95 -23.53
CA GLU A 92 8.86 -9.91 -23.43
C GLU A 92 7.63 -10.41 -22.65
N GLN A 93 7.21 -11.66 -22.89
CA GLN A 93 6.11 -12.28 -22.16
C GLN A 93 6.45 -12.52 -20.68
N ALA A 94 7.66 -13.00 -20.39
CA ALA A 94 8.13 -13.20 -19.02
C ALA A 94 8.20 -11.87 -18.24
N ASN A 95 8.73 -10.81 -18.86
CA ASN A 95 8.79 -9.48 -18.26
C ASN A 95 7.39 -8.91 -17.98
N ALA A 96 6.46 -9.04 -18.93
CA ALA A 96 5.08 -8.60 -18.74
C ALA A 96 4.42 -9.32 -17.53
N ARG A 97 4.65 -10.63 -17.40
CA ARG A 97 4.16 -11.39 -16.25
C ARG A 97 4.77 -10.92 -14.93
N LEU A 98 6.10 -10.68 -14.90
CA LEU A 98 6.78 -10.16 -13.71
C LEU A 98 6.24 -8.78 -13.29
N THR A 99 6.00 -7.88 -14.26
CA THR A 99 5.40 -6.57 -13.97
C THR A 99 4.02 -6.72 -13.35
N THR A 100 3.16 -7.56 -13.93
CA THR A 100 1.82 -7.83 -13.37
C THR A 100 1.88 -8.43 -11.96
N TRP A 101 2.84 -9.34 -11.71
CA TRP A 101 3.06 -9.91 -10.38
C TRP A 101 3.52 -8.86 -9.36
N ASN A 102 4.42 -7.97 -9.75
CA ASN A 102 4.90 -6.90 -8.89
C ASN A 102 3.77 -5.92 -8.53
N GLU A 103 2.98 -5.50 -9.52
CA GLU A 103 1.82 -4.63 -9.29
C GLU A 103 0.76 -5.30 -8.37
N ALA A 104 0.50 -6.59 -8.54
CA ALA A 104 -0.40 -7.32 -7.67
C ALA A 104 0.14 -7.44 -6.24
N SER A 105 1.44 -7.71 -6.08
CA SER A 105 2.09 -7.82 -4.77
C SER A 105 2.09 -6.49 -4.01
N ALA A 106 2.24 -5.36 -4.71
CA ALA A 106 2.20 -4.02 -4.13
C ALA A 106 0.87 -3.68 -3.45
N ARG A 107 -0.22 -4.33 -3.85
CA ARG A 107 -1.54 -4.16 -3.20
C ARG A 107 -1.61 -4.82 -1.82
N PHE A 108 -0.72 -5.76 -1.51
CA PHE A 108 -0.71 -6.51 -0.25
C PHE A 108 0.43 -6.10 0.68
N VAL A 109 1.50 -5.54 0.14
CA VAL A 109 2.66 -5.09 0.91
C VAL A 109 3.00 -3.67 0.46
N PRO A 110 2.84 -2.66 1.34
CA PRO A 110 3.21 -1.29 1.02
C PRO A 110 4.71 -1.19 0.72
N TYR A 111 5.07 -0.64 -0.43
CA TYR A 111 6.50 -0.46 -0.79
C TYR A 111 7.22 0.49 0.15
N GLU A 112 6.52 1.47 0.69
CA GLU A 112 7.04 2.43 1.67
C GLU A 112 7.57 1.72 2.93
N LEU A 113 6.97 0.59 3.29
CA LEU A 113 7.45 -0.24 4.39
C LEU A 113 8.79 -0.90 4.06
N LEU A 114 8.99 -1.35 2.81
CA LEU A 114 10.26 -1.91 2.36
C LEU A 114 11.38 -0.87 2.45
N GLU A 115 11.11 0.36 2.04
CA GLU A 115 12.06 1.48 2.13
C GLU A 115 12.44 1.77 3.60
N ILE A 116 11.48 1.76 4.51
CA ILE A 116 11.73 1.94 5.95
C ILE A 116 12.63 0.83 6.49
N LEU A 117 12.45 -0.41 6.02
CA LEU A 117 13.29 -1.56 6.40
C LEU A 117 14.66 -1.57 5.69
N GLY A 118 14.90 -0.62 4.77
CA GLY A 118 16.15 -0.51 4.01
C GLY A 118 16.25 -1.47 2.82
N HIS A 119 15.14 -2.02 2.37
CA HIS A 119 15.07 -2.92 1.22
C HIS A 119 14.43 -2.22 0.00
N ARG A 120 14.83 -2.65 -1.20
CA ARG A 120 14.24 -2.16 -2.45
C ARG A 120 13.21 -3.11 -3.03
N GLU A 121 13.36 -4.40 -2.75
CA GLU A 121 12.53 -5.45 -3.32
C GLU A 121 12.04 -6.41 -2.22
N LEU A 122 10.83 -6.94 -2.40
CA LEU A 122 10.22 -7.88 -1.47
C LEU A 122 11.06 -9.17 -1.23
N PRO A 123 11.75 -9.74 -2.24
CA PRO A 123 12.63 -10.90 -2.05
C PRO A 123 13.80 -10.70 -1.09
N ASP A 124 14.19 -9.45 -0.84
CA ASP A 124 15.31 -9.11 0.06
C ASP A 124 14.89 -9.14 1.54
N VAL A 125 13.58 -9.05 1.80
CA VAL A 125 13.02 -8.99 3.16
C VAL A 125 13.21 -10.32 3.87
N ARG A 126 13.79 -10.26 5.07
CA ARG A 126 14.04 -11.43 5.91
C ARG A 126 13.30 -11.33 7.23
N ARG A 127 13.10 -12.47 7.85
CA ARG A 127 12.55 -12.54 9.20
C ARG A 127 13.45 -11.77 10.19
N GLY A 128 12.84 -10.85 10.92
CA GLY A 128 13.54 -10.05 11.93
C GLY A 128 14.13 -8.76 11.42
N ASP A 129 13.97 -8.45 10.11
CA ASP A 129 14.29 -7.11 9.61
C ASP A 129 13.43 -6.11 10.35
N SER A 130 14.05 -5.07 10.88
CA SER A 130 13.36 -4.07 11.69
C SER A 130 14.04 -2.71 11.60
N ALA A 131 13.22 -1.68 11.71
CA ALA A 131 13.66 -0.29 11.78
C ALA A 131 13.01 0.41 12.96
N HIS A 132 13.78 1.19 13.71
CA HIS A 132 13.30 2.01 14.81
C HIS A 132 13.22 3.46 14.35
N LYS A 133 12.03 4.04 14.30
CA LYS A 133 11.80 5.35 13.71
C LYS A 133 10.80 6.16 14.54
N LEU A 134 11.03 7.47 14.65
CA LEU A 134 10.04 8.40 15.18
C LEU A 134 8.97 8.62 14.13
N MET A 135 7.71 8.33 14.48
CA MET A 135 6.58 8.38 13.54
C MET A 135 5.31 8.81 14.28
N SER A 136 4.36 9.35 13.53
CA SER A 136 3.00 9.56 14.02
C SER A 136 2.14 8.37 13.66
N ALA A 137 1.53 7.75 14.68
CA ALA A 137 0.51 6.72 14.50
C ALA A 137 -0.86 7.40 14.46
N PHE A 138 -1.61 7.07 13.44
CA PHE A 138 -2.97 7.55 13.19
C PHE A 138 -3.92 6.35 13.24
N PHE A 139 -4.91 6.41 14.10
CA PHE A 139 -5.96 5.41 14.18
C PHE A 139 -7.32 6.05 13.94
N SER A 140 -8.14 5.48 13.06
CA SER A 140 -9.52 5.94 12.83
C SER A 140 -10.50 4.78 12.90
N ASP A 141 -11.76 5.06 13.32
CA ASP A 141 -12.83 4.07 13.45
C ASP A 141 -14.21 4.71 13.23
N ILE A 142 -15.17 3.95 12.68
CA ILE A 142 -16.54 4.42 12.45
C ILE A 142 -17.33 4.33 13.77
N ARG A 143 -18.00 5.40 14.12
CA ARG A 143 -18.83 5.41 15.32
C ARG A 143 -20.12 4.63 15.13
N GLY A 144 -20.33 3.65 16.01
CA GLY A 144 -21.53 2.81 15.98
C GLY A 144 -21.59 1.86 14.79
N TYR A 145 -20.44 1.49 14.22
CA TYR A 145 -20.34 0.55 13.10
C TYR A 145 -21.16 -0.72 13.32
N THR A 146 -21.03 -1.37 14.48
CA THR A 146 -21.77 -2.59 14.81
C THR A 146 -23.26 -2.43 14.58
N THR A 147 -23.85 -1.31 15.03
CA THR A 147 -25.28 -1.04 14.83
C THR A 147 -25.65 -0.81 13.36
N ILE A 148 -24.73 -0.22 12.59
CA ILE A 148 -24.95 0.02 11.15
C ILE A 148 -25.03 -1.32 10.40
N VAL A 149 -24.18 -2.27 10.75
CA VAL A 149 -24.06 -3.54 10.02
C VAL A 149 -25.00 -4.65 10.52
N GLU A 150 -25.55 -4.53 11.72
CA GLU A 150 -26.51 -5.52 12.27
C GLU A 150 -27.75 -5.74 11.38
N SER A 151 -28.11 -4.72 10.59
CA SER A 151 -29.26 -4.76 9.66
C SER A 151 -28.89 -5.12 8.22
N GLN A 152 -27.59 -5.30 7.89
CA GLN A 152 -27.08 -5.50 6.55
C GLN A 152 -26.68 -6.95 6.31
N GLY A 153 -26.79 -7.39 5.03
CA GLY A 153 -26.22 -8.66 4.61
C GLY A 153 -24.70 -8.61 4.57
N ALA A 154 -24.02 -9.77 4.66
CA ALA A 154 -22.57 -9.84 4.68
C ALA A 154 -21.92 -9.20 3.44
N GLN A 155 -22.49 -9.39 2.25
CA GLN A 155 -21.98 -8.78 1.02
C GLN A 155 -22.18 -7.26 1.03
N GLU A 156 -23.34 -6.79 1.43
CA GLU A 156 -23.66 -5.36 1.51
C GLU A 156 -22.71 -4.64 2.50
N ASN A 157 -22.43 -5.29 3.64
CA ASN A 157 -21.47 -4.76 4.60
C ASN A 157 -20.04 -4.73 4.01
N PHE A 158 -19.64 -5.76 3.28
CA PHE A 158 -18.33 -5.79 2.63
C PHE A 158 -18.19 -4.70 1.57
N ASP A 159 -19.20 -4.49 0.76
CA ASP A 159 -19.22 -3.44 -0.25
C ASP A 159 -19.21 -2.04 0.39
N PHE A 160 -19.98 -1.85 1.46
CA PHE A 160 -19.99 -0.61 2.23
C PHE A 160 -18.62 -0.28 2.81
N ILE A 161 -17.95 -1.25 3.45
CA ILE A 161 -16.62 -1.02 4.02
C ILE A 161 -15.60 -0.68 2.93
N ASN A 162 -15.60 -1.38 1.81
CA ASN A 162 -14.68 -1.08 0.71
C ASN A 162 -14.93 0.33 0.13
N GLU A 163 -16.20 0.75 0.00
CA GLU A 163 -16.54 2.11 -0.44
C GLU A 163 -16.00 3.16 0.55
N TYR A 164 -16.25 2.97 1.85
CA TYR A 164 -15.75 3.85 2.90
C TYR A 164 -14.23 3.92 2.95
N LEU A 165 -13.54 2.78 2.96
CA LEU A 165 -12.07 2.71 2.99
C LEU A 165 -11.47 3.42 1.78
N GLY A 166 -12.06 3.26 0.59
CA GLY A 166 -11.62 3.96 -0.62
C GLY A 166 -11.63 5.49 -0.48
N HIS A 167 -12.62 6.06 0.25
CA HIS A 167 -12.66 7.49 0.54
C HIS A 167 -11.62 7.92 1.59
N MET A 168 -11.30 7.05 2.55
CA MET A 168 -10.36 7.38 3.64
C MET A 168 -8.89 7.15 3.26
N GLU A 169 -8.61 6.24 2.33
CA GLU A 169 -7.25 5.99 1.86
C GLU A 169 -6.62 7.21 1.17
N VAL A 170 -7.42 7.94 0.39
CA VAL A 170 -6.92 9.07 -0.41
C VAL A 170 -6.23 10.13 0.46
N PRO A 171 -6.89 10.74 1.46
CA PRO A 171 -6.24 11.75 2.29
C PRO A 171 -5.04 11.22 3.08
N ILE A 172 -5.04 9.95 3.49
CA ILE A 172 -3.90 9.34 4.17
C ILE A 172 -2.69 9.26 3.24
N ARG A 173 -2.89 8.79 2.01
CA ARG A 173 -1.81 8.63 1.02
C ARG A 173 -1.31 9.97 0.47
N ASP A 174 -2.20 10.93 0.26
CA ASP A 174 -1.85 12.28 -0.23
C ASP A 174 -0.91 13.01 0.72
N HIS A 175 -0.96 12.69 2.02
CA HIS A 175 -0.05 13.20 3.04
C HIS A 175 1.05 12.20 3.43
N SER A 176 1.44 11.32 2.51
CA SER A 176 2.54 10.36 2.70
C SER A 176 2.33 9.37 3.86
N GLY A 177 1.08 9.11 4.22
CA GLY A 177 0.72 8.09 5.20
C GLY A 177 0.76 6.68 4.60
N ILE A 178 1.30 5.75 5.37
CA ILE A 178 1.37 4.33 5.04
C ILE A 178 0.27 3.62 5.82
N ILE A 179 -0.68 3.01 5.11
CA ILE A 179 -1.70 2.19 5.76
C ILE A 179 -1.06 0.85 6.15
N GLU A 180 -0.94 0.64 7.44
CA GLU A 180 -0.33 -0.58 7.99
C GLU A 180 -1.33 -1.72 8.01
N SER A 181 -2.55 -1.46 8.47
CA SER A 181 -3.59 -2.48 8.57
C SER A 181 -5.00 -1.90 8.68
N TYR A 182 -5.96 -2.73 8.31
CA TYR A 182 -7.38 -2.49 8.52
C TYR A 182 -7.88 -3.40 9.64
N HIS A 183 -8.59 -2.82 10.60
CA HIS A 183 -9.19 -3.53 11.74
C HIS A 183 -10.71 -3.45 11.66
N GLY A 184 -11.29 -4.21 10.71
CA GLY A 184 -12.72 -4.07 10.37
C GLY A 184 -12.97 -2.74 9.67
N ASP A 185 -13.65 -1.82 10.34
CA ASP A 185 -13.89 -0.44 9.91
C ASP A 185 -12.78 0.54 10.33
N GLY A 186 -11.86 0.08 11.18
CA GLY A 186 -10.72 0.89 11.65
C GLY A 186 -9.53 0.85 10.70
N ILE A 187 -8.81 1.97 10.62
CA ILE A 187 -7.57 2.13 9.85
C ILE A 187 -6.44 2.47 10.80
N LEU A 188 -5.34 1.72 10.74
CA LEU A 188 -4.07 2.11 11.32
C LEU A 188 -3.14 2.59 10.21
N ALA A 189 -2.75 3.86 10.28
CA ALA A 189 -1.79 4.45 9.36
C ALA A 189 -0.59 5.05 10.11
N LEU A 190 0.55 5.11 9.44
CA LEU A 190 1.82 5.58 9.97
C LEU A 190 2.37 6.70 9.09
N PHE A 191 2.85 7.74 9.74
CA PHE A 191 3.46 8.89 9.06
C PHE A 191 4.91 9.02 9.51
N GLY A 192 5.83 8.85 8.58
CA GLY A 192 7.27 8.90 8.84
C GLY A 192 7.89 10.28 8.66
N GLY A 193 7.10 11.25 8.23
CA GLY A 193 7.42 12.66 8.10
C GLY A 193 7.12 13.46 9.38
N PRO A 194 6.99 14.79 9.27
CA PRO A 194 6.60 15.65 10.37
C PRO A 194 5.17 15.31 10.85
N PRO A 195 4.83 15.56 12.14
CA PRO A 195 3.49 15.28 12.68
C PRO A 195 2.35 16.02 11.96
N GLU A 196 2.66 17.12 11.31
CA GLU A 196 1.72 17.88 10.45
C GLU A 196 1.11 17.02 9.36
N ASP A 197 1.85 16.07 8.80
CA ASP A 197 1.34 15.17 7.74
C ASP A 197 0.14 14.36 8.26
N ALA A 198 0.23 13.83 9.49
CA ALA A 198 -0.85 13.10 10.13
C ALA A 198 -2.06 14.01 10.45
N LEU A 199 -1.80 15.28 10.83
CA LEU A 199 -2.87 16.24 11.08
C LEU A 199 -3.58 16.66 9.79
N HIS A 200 -2.83 16.95 8.72
CA HIS A 200 -3.40 17.25 7.42
C HIS A 200 -4.25 16.08 6.91
N ALA A 201 -3.74 14.85 7.03
CA ALA A 201 -4.48 13.64 6.68
C ALA A 201 -5.79 13.52 7.50
N ALA A 202 -5.76 13.84 8.81
CA ALA A 202 -6.94 13.79 9.65
C ALA A 202 -7.99 14.83 9.23
N VAL A 203 -7.57 16.08 8.98
CA VAL A 203 -8.46 17.16 8.55
C VAL A 203 -9.07 16.85 7.18
N ASP A 204 -8.27 16.38 6.25
CA ASP A 204 -8.74 16.04 4.90
C ASP A 204 -9.61 14.77 4.91
N SER A 205 -9.36 13.82 5.82
CA SER A 205 -10.28 12.69 6.06
C SER A 205 -11.66 13.16 6.54
N MET A 206 -11.71 14.16 7.41
CA MET A 206 -12.99 14.75 7.84
C MET A 206 -13.72 15.45 6.69
N ARG A 207 -12.99 16.13 5.80
CA ARG A 207 -13.56 16.74 4.59
C ARG A 207 -14.07 15.70 3.59
N ALA A 208 -13.28 14.65 3.35
CA ALA A 208 -13.67 13.53 2.50
C ALA A 208 -14.93 12.82 3.05
N LEU A 209 -14.98 12.59 4.37
CA LEU A 209 -16.16 12.05 5.03
C LEU A 209 -17.38 12.94 4.87
N ALA A 210 -17.24 14.25 4.96
CA ALA A 210 -18.35 15.19 4.76
C ALA A 210 -18.90 15.12 3.33
N ALA A 211 -18.03 15.02 2.32
CA ALA A 211 -18.42 14.81 0.92
C ALA A 211 -19.14 13.48 0.74
N TYR A 212 -18.57 12.39 1.25
CA TYR A 212 -19.19 11.05 1.20
C TYR A 212 -20.54 11.01 1.92
N ASN A 213 -20.67 11.67 3.06
CA ASN A 213 -21.95 11.79 3.77
C ASN A 213 -23.02 12.54 2.95
N SER A 214 -22.62 13.51 2.14
CA SER A 214 -23.56 14.19 1.25
C SER A 214 -24.09 13.25 0.16
N GLU A 215 -23.24 12.41 -0.40
CA GLU A 215 -23.63 11.36 -1.34
C GLU A 215 -24.53 10.30 -0.68
N ARG A 216 -24.19 9.86 0.54
CA ARG A 216 -25.01 8.92 1.32
C ARG A 216 -26.40 9.48 1.61
N ALA A 217 -26.48 10.74 2.03
CA ALA A 217 -27.75 11.42 2.30
C ALA A 217 -28.63 11.52 1.03
N ALA A 218 -28.04 11.81 -0.13
CA ALA A 218 -28.75 11.80 -1.42
C ALA A 218 -29.30 10.42 -1.80
N ARG A 219 -28.66 9.34 -1.32
CA ARG A 219 -29.10 7.94 -1.48
C ARG A 219 -30.07 7.48 -0.35
N GLY A 220 -30.42 8.37 0.60
CA GLY A 220 -31.26 8.03 1.75
C GLY A 220 -30.58 7.16 2.80
N LEU A 221 -29.25 7.08 2.79
CA LEU A 221 -28.44 6.30 3.74
C LEU A 221 -28.05 7.16 4.95
N PRO A 222 -27.88 6.55 6.14
CA PRO A 222 -27.46 7.28 7.33
C PRO A 222 -26.04 7.86 7.16
N VAL A 223 -25.86 9.08 7.71
CA VAL A 223 -24.55 9.73 7.74
C VAL A 223 -23.62 9.03 8.73
N LEU A 224 -22.35 8.97 8.38
CA LEU A 224 -21.30 8.36 9.19
C LEU A 224 -20.61 9.41 10.04
N ARG A 225 -20.10 8.98 11.16
CA ARG A 225 -19.16 9.73 11.99
C ARG A 225 -17.96 8.86 12.30
N ILE A 226 -16.76 9.45 12.31
CA ILE A 226 -15.54 8.75 12.68
C ILE A 226 -14.89 9.41 13.89
N GLY A 227 -14.06 8.65 14.58
CA GLY A 227 -13.08 9.15 15.53
C GLY A 227 -11.69 8.97 14.96
N ILE A 228 -10.80 9.95 15.17
CA ILE A 228 -9.40 9.87 14.79
C ILE A 228 -8.56 10.18 16.02
N GLY A 229 -7.61 9.27 16.32
CA GLY A 229 -6.62 9.44 17.39
C GLY A 229 -5.20 9.43 16.83
N ILE A 230 -4.39 10.40 17.22
CA ILE A 230 -2.99 10.51 16.75
C ILE A 230 -2.05 10.63 17.94
N ASP A 231 -1.00 9.82 17.92
CA ASP A 231 0.14 9.94 18.86
C ASP A 231 1.46 9.81 18.09
N THR A 232 2.45 10.63 18.47
CA THR A 232 3.77 10.64 17.85
C THR A 232 4.80 10.08 18.83
N GLY A 233 5.56 9.10 18.38
CA GLY A 233 6.57 8.46 19.22
C GLY A 233 7.42 7.46 18.45
N TRP A 234 8.37 6.87 19.16
CA TRP A 234 9.24 5.86 18.59
C TRP A 234 8.50 4.56 18.35
N LEU A 235 8.53 4.08 17.11
CA LEU A 235 7.93 2.83 16.67
C LEU A 235 8.99 1.90 16.10
N MET A 236 8.86 0.61 16.38
CA MET A 236 9.60 -0.47 15.73
C MET A 236 8.73 -1.06 14.64
N LEU A 237 9.13 -0.88 13.40
CA LEU A 237 8.54 -1.56 12.26
C LEU A 237 9.39 -2.77 11.95
N GLY A 238 8.79 -3.91 11.65
CA GLY A 238 9.57 -5.08 11.37
C GLY A 238 8.75 -6.24 10.82
N THR A 239 9.47 -7.27 10.37
CA THR A 239 8.88 -8.50 9.87
C THR A 239 8.79 -9.54 10.98
N MET A 240 7.59 -10.02 11.22
CA MET A 240 7.27 -11.00 12.25
C MET A 240 6.69 -12.27 11.63
N GLY A 241 6.90 -13.38 12.33
CA GLY A 241 6.36 -14.68 11.95
C GLY A 241 7.44 -15.67 11.54
N ALA A 242 7.07 -16.95 11.42
CA ALA A 242 8.00 -18.03 11.08
C ALA A 242 7.76 -18.57 9.66
N ARG A 243 6.50 -18.92 9.34
CA ARG A 243 6.08 -19.44 8.03
C ARG A 243 5.41 -18.38 7.17
N ARG A 244 4.65 -17.47 7.80
CA ARG A 244 4.04 -16.30 7.19
C ARG A 244 4.74 -15.09 7.79
N LEU A 245 5.48 -14.37 6.97
CA LEU A 245 6.00 -13.05 7.35
C LEU A 245 4.87 -12.04 7.21
N ALA A 246 4.67 -11.27 8.26
CA ALA A 246 3.79 -10.11 8.25
C ALA A 246 4.62 -8.89 8.67
N ALA A 247 4.39 -7.79 8.00
CA ALA A 247 4.81 -6.51 8.52
C ALA A 247 4.04 -6.23 9.79
N SER A 248 4.69 -5.69 10.79
CA SER A 248 4.06 -5.35 12.06
C SER A 248 4.72 -4.15 12.69
N VAL A 249 3.90 -3.39 13.41
CA VAL A 249 4.33 -2.23 14.16
C VAL A 249 4.24 -2.53 15.65
N ILE A 250 5.35 -2.33 16.34
CA ILE A 250 5.41 -2.44 17.79
C ILE A 250 5.85 -1.11 18.34
N GLY A 251 5.07 -0.56 19.24
CA GLY A 251 5.44 0.65 19.94
C GLY A 251 4.28 1.25 20.69
N ASP A 252 4.65 2.14 21.57
CA ASP A 252 3.74 2.75 22.49
C ASP A 252 2.78 3.73 21.79
N ALA A 253 3.29 4.47 20.80
CA ALA A 253 2.50 5.46 20.07
C ALA A 253 1.33 4.83 19.30
N ALA A 254 1.48 3.66 18.70
CA ALA A 254 0.38 2.98 18.01
C ALA A 254 -0.74 2.58 18.99
N ASN A 255 -0.37 2.03 20.14
CA ASN A 255 -1.33 1.69 21.20
C ASN A 255 -2.01 2.93 21.79
N THR A 256 -1.26 4.02 21.96
CA THR A 256 -1.79 5.29 22.47
C THR A 256 -2.76 5.89 21.46
N ALA A 257 -2.41 5.96 20.16
CA ALA A 257 -3.29 6.46 19.10
C ALA A 257 -4.64 5.73 19.07
N CYS A 258 -4.63 4.39 19.18
CA CYS A 258 -5.84 3.59 19.25
C CYS A 258 -6.73 3.95 20.47
N ARG A 259 -6.11 4.19 21.64
CA ARG A 259 -6.86 4.59 22.84
C ARG A 259 -7.35 6.03 22.76
N VAL A 260 -6.59 6.91 22.17
CA VAL A 260 -6.96 8.31 21.91
C VAL A 260 -8.13 8.37 20.92
N GLU A 261 -8.14 7.50 19.89
CA GLU A 261 -9.33 7.34 19.05
C GLU A 261 -10.54 6.94 19.87
N GLY A 262 -10.44 5.88 20.72
CA GLY A 262 -11.53 5.46 21.59
C GLY A 262 -12.03 6.58 22.50
N ALA A 263 -11.13 7.45 23.00
CA ALA A 263 -11.48 8.60 23.81
C ALA A 263 -12.28 9.67 23.04
N THR A 264 -12.20 9.70 21.71
CA THR A 264 -13.00 10.62 20.87
C THR A 264 -14.51 10.45 21.13
N LYS A 265 -14.97 9.23 21.45
CA LYS A 265 -16.37 8.93 21.78
C LYS A 265 -16.78 9.60 23.10
N LEU A 266 -15.87 9.62 24.05
CA LEU A 266 -16.11 10.19 25.38
C LEU A 266 -16.28 11.71 25.33
N TYR A 267 -15.35 12.39 24.62
CA TYR A 267 -15.35 13.85 24.53
C TYR A 267 -16.20 14.40 23.39
N GLY A 268 -16.75 13.54 22.53
CA GLY A 268 -17.50 13.97 21.35
C GLY A 268 -16.62 14.68 20.31
N ALA A 269 -15.31 14.48 20.38
CA ALA A 269 -14.35 15.06 19.45
C ALA A 269 -14.21 14.18 18.19
N SER A 270 -14.00 14.74 17.01
CA SER A 270 -13.73 13.97 15.79
C SER A 270 -12.27 13.60 15.69
N VAL A 271 -11.36 14.52 16.07
CA VAL A 271 -9.92 14.32 16.03
C VAL A 271 -9.33 14.67 17.38
N LEU A 272 -8.61 13.74 17.99
CA LEU A 272 -7.83 13.95 19.20
C LEU A 272 -6.35 13.63 18.92
N ILE A 273 -5.48 14.48 19.44
CA ILE A 273 -4.03 14.27 19.41
C ILE A 273 -3.46 14.35 20.82
N THR A 274 -2.31 13.74 21.02
CA THR A 274 -1.56 13.83 22.27
C THR A 274 -0.62 15.05 22.31
N GLU A 275 -0.12 15.37 23.50
CA GLU A 275 0.94 16.36 23.69
C GLU A 275 2.23 16.00 22.94
N HIS A 276 2.49 14.71 22.70
CA HIS A 276 3.66 14.29 21.91
C HIS A 276 3.51 14.72 20.44
N THR A 277 2.32 14.57 19.88
CA THR A 277 2.02 15.04 18.51
C THR A 277 2.04 16.57 18.48
N GLN A 278 1.34 17.22 19.42
CA GLN A 278 1.25 18.68 19.49
C GLN A 278 2.64 19.33 19.67
N GLY A 279 3.49 18.77 20.54
CA GLY A 279 4.86 19.27 20.80
C GLY A 279 5.84 19.02 19.66
N GLY A 280 5.51 18.12 18.72
CA GLY A 280 6.29 17.85 17.52
C GLY A 280 5.95 18.74 16.32
N LEU A 281 4.87 19.55 16.40
CA LEU A 281 4.48 20.47 15.33
C LEU A 281 5.46 21.64 15.22
N ALA A 282 5.79 22.02 14.01
CA ALA A 282 6.66 23.16 13.75
C ALA A 282 5.98 24.49 14.19
N ASP A 283 4.69 24.61 13.97
CA ASP A 283 3.87 25.72 14.42
C ASP A 283 2.49 25.22 14.90
N ALA A 284 2.35 25.00 16.20
CA ALA A 284 1.08 24.60 16.78
C ALA A 284 0.01 25.70 16.70
N SER A 285 0.38 26.98 16.56
CA SER A 285 -0.56 28.09 16.46
C SER A 285 -1.25 28.18 15.10
N ALA A 286 -0.72 27.51 14.08
CA ALA A 286 -1.35 27.39 12.77
C ALA A 286 -2.62 26.53 12.79
N TRP A 287 -2.84 25.78 13.85
CA TRP A 287 -3.96 24.85 14.01
C TRP A 287 -4.96 25.35 15.05
N ARG A 288 -6.23 25.24 14.75
CA ARG A 288 -7.30 25.48 15.70
C ARG A 288 -7.44 24.28 16.63
N MET A 289 -6.81 24.35 17.80
CA MET A 289 -6.78 23.27 18.78
C MET A 289 -7.15 23.78 20.15
N ARG A 290 -7.72 22.91 20.99
CA ARG A 290 -7.93 23.17 22.40
C ARG A 290 -7.53 22.00 23.26
N PRO A 291 -6.99 22.22 24.48
CA PRO A 291 -6.80 21.16 25.45
C PRO A 291 -8.15 20.63 25.88
N VAL A 292 -8.28 19.31 26.01
CA VAL A 292 -9.53 18.65 26.41
C VAL A 292 -9.42 17.99 27.78
N ASP A 293 -8.40 17.15 27.99
CA ASP A 293 -8.23 16.42 29.24
C ASP A 293 -6.81 15.90 29.39
N LYS A 294 -6.44 15.58 30.63
CA LYS A 294 -5.23 14.84 30.97
C LYS A 294 -5.61 13.44 31.37
N VAL A 295 -5.21 12.47 30.56
CA VAL A 295 -5.66 11.09 30.69
C VAL A 295 -4.49 10.14 30.94
N ARG A 296 -4.75 9.09 31.70
CA ARG A 296 -3.78 7.98 31.85
C ARG A 296 -4.27 6.80 31.03
N PRO A 297 -3.63 6.48 29.91
CA PRO A 297 -3.99 5.32 29.11
C PRO A 297 -3.78 4.02 29.91
N LYS A 298 -4.66 3.05 29.76
CA LYS A 298 -4.59 1.76 30.48
C LYS A 298 -3.20 1.12 30.38
N GLY A 299 -2.62 0.77 31.52
CA GLY A 299 -1.28 0.16 31.60
C GLY A 299 -0.11 1.16 31.53
N LYS A 300 -0.39 2.47 31.52
CA LYS A 300 0.60 3.53 31.62
C LYS A 300 0.66 4.12 33.03
N GLN A 301 1.87 4.53 33.44
CA GLN A 301 2.04 5.28 34.71
C GLN A 301 1.92 6.79 34.48
N ASN A 302 2.44 7.27 33.35
CA ASN A 302 2.44 8.69 33.02
C ASN A 302 1.15 9.08 32.31
N PRO A 303 0.46 10.11 32.76
CA PRO A 303 -0.67 10.67 32.04
C PRO A 303 -0.21 11.48 30.82
N VAL A 304 -1.11 11.60 29.85
CA VAL A 304 -0.86 12.30 28.58
C VAL A 304 -1.95 13.35 28.38
N MET A 305 -1.56 14.56 27.98
CA MET A 305 -2.51 15.63 27.63
C MET A 305 -3.11 15.38 26.25
N LEU A 306 -4.41 15.52 26.14
CA LEU A 306 -5.17 15.40 24.89
C LEU A 306 -5.61 16.77 24.41
N PHE A 307 -5.47 16.97 23.09
CA PHE A 307 -5.93 18.16 22.39
C PHE A 307 -6.96 17.76 21.33
N GLU A 308 -8.06 18.49 21.25
CA GLU A 308 -9.03 18.39 20.17
C GLU A 308 -8.61 19.31 19.04
N VAL A 309 -8.50 18.75 17.82
CA VAL A 309 -8.28 19.52 16.58
C VAL A 309 -9.65 19.91 16.03
N LEU A 310 -9.86 21.20 15.85
CA LEU A 310 -11.13 21.78 15.41
C LEU A 310 -11.18 22.03 13.89
N ASP A 311 -10.02 21.98 13.25
CA ASP A 311 -9.95 22.04 11.79
C ASP A 311 -10.66 20.82 11.18
N GLY A 312 -11.36 21.03 10.08
CA GLY A 312 -12.19 19.98 9.44
C GLY A 312 -13.59 19.82 10.04
N LEU A 313 -13.91 20.46 11.18
CA LEU A 313 -15.28 20.52 11.70
C LEU A 313 -16.14 21.51 10.89
N PRO A 314 -17.47 21.33 10.89
CA PRO A 314 -18.39 22.35 10.39
C PRO A 314 -18.15 23.69 11.10
N GLU A 315 -18.15 24.81 10.36
CA GLU A 315 -17.74 26.11 10.87
C GLU A 315 -18.54 26.55 12.12
N ALA A 316 -19.85 26.27 12.15
CA ALA A 316 -20.68 26.60 13.31
C ALA A 316 -20.25 25.87 14.60
N GLU A 317 -19.82 24.61 14.48
CA GLU A 317 -19.31 23.82 15.61
C GLU A 317 -17.93 24.31 16.04
N CYS A 318 -17.05 24.55 15.07
CA CYS A 318 -15.72 25.07 15.30
C CYS A 318 -15.76 26.43 16.02
N SER A 319 -16.54 27.39 15.51
CA SER A 319 -16.67 28.73 16.09
C SER A 319 -17.22 28.68 17.53
N GLY A 320 -18.25 27.87 17.79
CA GLY A 320 -18.80 27.72 19.14
C GLY A 320 -17.79 27.17 20.15
N LYS A 321 -16.99 26.18 19.77
CA LYS A 321 -15.91 25.64 20.60
C LYS A 321 -14.78 26.64 20.84
N LEU A 322 -14.40 27.42 19.82
CA LEU A 322 -13.39 28.49 19.96
C LEU A 322 -13.87 29.63 20.88
N GLU A 323 -15.09 30.07 20.73
CA GLU A 323 -15.67 31.12 21.60
C GLU A 323 -15.75 30.71 23.06
N SER A 324 -15.94 29.40 23.32
CA SER A 324 -15.99 28.85 24.67
C SER A 324 -14.63 28.43 25.21
N GLN A 325 -13.57 28.40 24.39
CA GLN A 325 -12.27 27.81 24.73
C GLN A 325 -11.65 28.40 26.01
N ALA A 326 -11.67 29.72 26.14
CA ALA A 326 -11.05 30.38 27.30
C ALA A 326 -11.74 29.97 28.61
N VAL A 327 -13.07 30.01 28.65
CA VAL A 327 -13.84 29.65 29.84
C VAL A 327 -13.81 28.13 30.11
N PHE A 328 -13.76 27.31 29.06
CA PHE A 328 -13.54 25.86 29.20
C PHE A 328 -12.16 25.58 29.82
N GLY A 329 -11.10 26.25 29.36
CA GLY A 329 -9.75 26.09 29.87
C GLY A 329 -9.63 26.53 31.36
N GLU A 330 -10.28 27.62 31.76
CA GLU A 330 -10.37 28.03 33.14
C GLU A 330 -11.08 26.98 33.99
N GLY A 331 -12.24 26.48 33.53
CA GLY A 331 -12.96 25.40 34.19
C GLY A 331 -12.10 24.14 34.35
N TRP A 332 -11.34 23.77 33.33
CA TRP A 332 -10.43 22.63 33.37
C TRP A 332 -9.33 22.82 34.44
N GLN A 333 -8.70 23.99 34.52
CA GLN A 333 -7.70 24.28 35.55
C GLN A 333 -8.27 24.21 36.98
N LEU A 334 -9.47 24.74 37.18
CA LEU A 334 -10.18 24.68 38.47
C LEU A 334 -10.50 23.24 38.84
N TYR A 335 -10.94 22.42 37.89
CA TYR A 335 -11.20 21.00 38.08
C TYR A 335 -9.92 20.25 38.50
N GLN A 336 -8.83 20.47 37.77
CA GLN A 336 -7.50 19.90 38.11
C GLN A 336 -7.04 20.28 39.53
N SER A 337 -7.38 21.49 39.97
CA SER A 337 -7.05 22.01 41.31
C SER A 337 -7.99 21.54 42.42
N GLY A 338 -8.91 20.61 42.12
CA GLY A 338 -9.87 20.11 43.13
C GLY A 338 -10.94 21.12 43.56
N ARG A 339 -11.30 22.06 42.67
CA ARG A 339 -12.32 23.08 42.86
C ARG A 339 -13.55 22.83 41.98
N PRO A 340 -14.28 21.71 42.17
CA PRO A 340 -15.36 21.32 41.25
C PRO A 340 -16.54 22.30 41.23
N GLY A 341 -16.83 23.00 42.31
CA GLY A 341 -17.89 24.00 42.34
C GLY A 341 -17.63 25.18 41.40
N ASP A 342 -16.41 25.73 41.45
CA ASP A 342 -16.00 26.83 40.56
C ASP A 342 -15.86 26.36 39.10
N ALA A 343 -15.31 25.16 38.90
CA ALA A 343 -15.19 24.54 37.59
C ALA A 343 -16.56 24.35 36.92
N LEU A 344 -17.58 23.93 37.70
CA LEU A 344 -18.96 23.75 37.22
C LEU A 344 -19.53 25.03 36.60
N VAL A 345 -19.27 26.20 37.24
CA VAL A 345 -19.75 27.50 36.72
C VAL A 345 -19.12 27.78 35.34
N CYS A 346 -17.82 27.54 35.20
CA CYS A 346 -17.13 27.73 33.94
C CYS A 346 -17.66 26.78 32.84
N PHE A 347 -17.83 25.51 33.13
CA PHE A 347 -18.38 24.55 32.17
C PHE A 347 -19.83 24.83 31.78
N ALA A 348 -20.64 25.30 32.72
CA ALA A 348 -22.02 25.75 32.43
C ALA A 348 -22.01 26.97 31.48
N GLU A 349 -21.11 27.93 31.67
CA GLU A 349 -20.95 29.07 30.76
C GLU A 349 -20.39 28.64 29.37
N ALA A 350 -19.46 27.66 29.35
CA ALA A 350 -19.00 27.10 28.09
C ALA A 350 -20.16 26.45 27.30
N LEU A 351 -21.05 25.72 27.98
CA LEU A 351 -22.24 25.13 27.37
C LEU A 351 -23.28 26.15 26.93
N ARG A 352 -23.36 27.29 27.60
CA ARG A 352 -24.23 28.39 27.15
C ARG A 352 -23.76 28.96 25.79
N ARG A 353 -22.45 28.98 25.53
CA ARG A 353 -21.86 29.40 24.26
C ARG A 353 -21.87 28.31 23.18
N CYS A 354 -21.60 27.07 23.60
CA CYS A 354 -21.61 25.90 22.73
C CYS A 354 -22.40 24.75 23.36
N PRO A 355 -23.74 24.71 23.23
CA PRO A 355 -24.58 23.68 23.86
C PRO A 355 -24.26 22.25 23.41
N SER A 356 -23.69 22.06 22.23
CA SER A 356 -23.32 20.75 21.68
C SER A 356 -21.97 20.24 22.16
N ASP A 357 -21.21 21.03 22.96
CA ASP A 357 -19.88 20.66 23.42
C ASP A 357 -19.92 19.49 24.42
N ARG A 358 -19.72 18.28 23.93
CA ARG A 358 -19.77 17.05 24.69
C ARG A 358 -18.71 16.99 25.80
N ALA A 359 -17.51 17.58 25.56
CA ALA A 359 -16.47 17.64 26.58
C ALA A 359 -16.92 18.49 27.77
N ALA A 360 -17.52 19.64 27.53
CA ALA A 360 -18.06 20.47 28.61
C ALA A 360 -19.21 19.76 29.38
N GLN A 361 -20.11 19.06 28.65
CA GLN A 361 -21.15 18.25 29.27
C GLN A 361 -20.58 17.17 30.21
N LEU A 362 -19.51 16.49 29.76
CA LEU A 362 -18.81 15.47 30.53
C LEU A 362 -18.25 16.06 31.83
N TYR A 363 -17.60 17.22 31.73
CA TYR A 363 -17.04 17.89 32.94
C TYR A 363 -18.08 18.38 33.90
N VAL A 364 -19.23 18.87 33.42
CA VAL A 364 -20.38 19.17 34.30
C VAL A 364 -20.77 17.95 35.13
N GLY A 365 -20.90 16.77 34.49
CA GLY A 365 -21.21 15.52 35.20
C GLY A 365 -20.13 15.13 36.21
N ARG A 366 -18.85 15.24 35.85
CA ARG A 366 -17.71 14.96 36.74
C ARG A 366 -17.66 15.93 37.94
N CYS A 367 -17.89 17.20 37.69
CA CYS A 367 -17.96 18.20 38.77
C CYS A 367 -19.06 17.86 39.78
N TRP A 368 -20.27 17.50 39.32
CA TRP A 368 -21.34 17.07 40.18
C TRP A 368 -20.98 15.86 41.04
N GLN A 369 -20.33 14.85 40.47
CA GLN A 369 -19.85 13.68 41.20
C GLN A 369 -18.85 14.06 42.30
N LEU A 370 -17.89 14.96 42.02
CA LEU A 370 -16.93 15.43 43.01
C LEU A 370 -17.55 16.33 44.09
N ILE A 371 -18.61 17.08 43.78
CA ILE A 371 -19.34 17.88 44.73
C ILE A 371 -20.12 16.96 45.69
N GLU A 372 -20.75 15.92 45.15
CA GLU A 372 -21.59 14.97 45.91
C GLU A 372 -20.76 14.05 46.81
N HIS A 373 -19.64 13.52 46.29
CA HIS A 373 -18.85 12.50 46.97
C HIS A 373 -17.57 13.04 47.63
N GLY A 374 -17.25 14.31 47.42
CA GLY A 374 -16.00 14.94 47.83
C GLY A 374 -14.85 14.70 46.84
N VAL A 375 -13.86 15.58 46.90
CA VAL A 375 -12.63 15.42 46.15
C VAL A 375 -11.73 14.39 46.82
N PRO A 376 -11.28 13.32 46.16
CA PRO A 376 -10.42 12.31 46.78
C PRO A 376 -9.10 12.86 47.28
N ASP A 377 -8.55 12.28 48.36
CA ASP A 377 -7.20 12.56 48.81
C ASP A 377 -6.19 12.22 47.71
N GLY A 378 -5.25 13.13 47.45
CA GLY A 378 -4.26 12.95 46.37
C GLY A 378 -4.81 13.19 44.98
N TRP A 379 -5.91 13.94 44.86
CA TRP A 379 -6.49 14.32 43.57
C TRP A 379 -5.46 14.92 42.62
N ASP A 380 -5.31 14.32 41.42
CA ASP A 380 -4.44 14.77 40.39
C ASP A 380 -5.21 15.24 39.10
N GLY A 381 -6.54 15.16 39.13
CA GLY A 381 -7.41 15.54 38.04
C GLY A 381 -7.29 14.65 36.79
N VAL A 382 -6.51 13.59 36.85
CA VAL A 382 -6.25 12.70 35.74
C VAL A 382 -7.34 11.65 35.60
N MET A 383 -7.76 11.40 34.36
CA MET A 383 -8.73 10.36 34.09
C MET A 383 -8.06 9.09 33.58
N ASP A 384 -8.36 7.95 34.20
CA ASP A 384 -7.92 6.65 33.69
C ASP A 384 -8.80 6.22 32.50
N LEU A 385 -8.20 6.02 31.31
CA LEU A 385 -8.88 5.45 30.16
C LEU A 385 -9.01 3.93 30.36
N THR A 386 -10.18 3.49 30.84
CA THR A 386 -10.47 2.07 31.12
C THR A 386 -11.03 1.32 29.92
N THR A 387 -11.57 2.01 28.92
CA THR A 387 -12.12 1.45 27.69
C THR A 387 -11.04 1.10 26.68
N LYS A 388 -11.30 -0.05 25.97
CA LYS A 388 -10.55 -0.42 24.77
C LYS A 388 -10.89 0.54 23.67
#